data_c2dc07f1c87434c7c50ec11bfa0e03e1
#
_entry.id   c2dc07f1c87434c7c50ec11bfa0e03e1
#
_cell.length_a   1.000
_cell.length_b   1.000
_cell.length_c   1.000
_cell.angle_alpha   90.00
_cell.angle_beta   90.00
_cell.angle_gamma   90.00
#
_symmetry.space_group_name_H-M   'P 1'
#
loop_
_entity.id
_entity.type
_entity.pdbx_description
1 polymer ?
#
loop_
_entity_poly.entity_id
_entity_poly.type
_entity_poly.pdbx_seq_one_letter_code
_entity_poly.pdbx_strand_id
1 'polypeptide(L)'
;MRGFKMIAGLAVLLGAGMPLAQADTLSVVKEHGVVQCGVTTGFAGFSAPDAKGEWKGLDVDMCRAVAAAVLGDASKIKIVPLNAQQRFTALQSGEIDLLARNTTVTQSRDTALGAVHAAINFYDGQGFMVPKSLGITSARDLNGATVCMQTGTSNEQNMADWARAHNVQYKPVVIEQFNEVVNAFAAGRCDVFTTDASGLASIRISKLTKPADYVILPEIISKEPLGPFVRQGDDAWLNVVKWSFHAMTGAEELGVTSANVDAQLKSADPNVQRLLGVTGSAGKNLGLDEQWAYRIVKQVGNYGESFERNVGMGSPLQIQRGLNALWKDGGLIYPLPIR
;
A
#
# COMPACT_ATOMS: atom_id res chain seq x y z
N MET A 1 0.77 -25.53 81.88
CA MET A 1 1.46 -25.72 80.60
C MET A 1 0.66 -24.98 79.50
N ARG A 2 1.11 -23.79 79.08
CA ARG A 2 0.41 -22.95 78.11
C ARG A 2 1.13 -23.06 76.74
N GLY A 3 0.40 -23.60 75.75
CA GLY A 3 0.88 -23.77 74.39
C GLY A 3 0.77 -22.43 73.60
N PHE A 4 1.86 -21.99 73.07
CA PHE A 4 1.97 -20.83 72.21
C PHE A 4 1.73 -21.24 70.77
N LYS A 5 0.67 -20.75 70.12
CA LYS A 5 0.43 -20.96 68.71
C LYS A 5 1.08 -19.83 67.94
N MET A 6 2.11 -20.14 67.14
CA MET A 6 2.66 -19.25 66.10
C MET A 6 1.73 -19.22 64.92
N ILE A 7 1.25 -18.02 64.54
CA ILE A 7 0.55 -17.76 63.28
C ILE A 7 1.60 -17.25 62.31
N ALA A 8 1.94 -18.04 61.29
CA ALA A 8 2.79 -17.61 60.19
C ALA A 8 1.94 -16.82 59.20
N GLY A 9 2.18 -15.53 59.10
CA GLY A 9 1.56 -14.66 58.10
C GLY A 9 2.21 -14.85 56.71
N LEU A 10 1.45 -15.34 55.75
CA LEU A 10 1.83 -15.48 54.37
C LEU A 10 1.65 -14.12 53.66
N ALA A 11 2.74 -13.38 53.44
CA ALA A 11 2.71 -12.14 52.64
C ALA A 11 2.63 -12.50 51.14
N VAL A 12 1.45 -12.32 50.55
CA VAL A 12 1.25 -12.42 49.08
C VAL A 12 1.77 -11.14 48.48
N LEU A 13 2.95 -11.19 47.85
CA LEU A 13 3.47 -10.14 46.99
C LEU A 13 2.65 -10.13 45.65
N LEU A 14 1.65 -9.28 45.58
CA LEU A 14 1.01 -8.91 44.30
C LEU A 14 2.03 -8.15 43.46
N GLY A 15 2.75 -8.85 42.60
CA GLY A 15 3.54 -8.27 41.54
C GLY A 15 2.59 -7.59 40.52
N ALA A 16 2.42 -6.29 40.65
CA ALA A 16 1.79 -5.50 39.60
C ALA A 16 2.70 -5.60 38.37
N GLY A 17 2.33 -6.51 37.43
CA GLY A 17 2.91 -6.53 36.10
C GLY A 17 2.60 -5.18 35.42
N MET A 18 3.58 -4.25 35.42
CA MET A 18 3.51 -3.08 34.54
C MET A 18 3.40 -3.60 33.10
N PRO A 19 2.38 -3.20 32.33
CA PRO A 19 2.41 -3.44 30.90
C PRO A 19 3.70 -2.83 30.36
N LEU A 20 4.57 -3.62 29.77
CA LEU A 20 5.68 -3.13 28.98
C LEU A 20 5.05 -2.25 27.90
N ALA A 21 5.16 -0.93 28.05
CA ALA A 21 4.79 0.01 27.00
C ALA A 21 5.63 -0.40 25.77
N GLN A 22 5.00 -0.99 24.77
CA GLN A 22 5.67 -1.26 23.53
C GLN A 22 6.06 0.10 22.96
N ALA A 23 7.36 0.29 22.68
CA ALA A 23 7.84 1.54 22.11
C ALA A 23 7.03 1.83 20.85
N ASP A 24 6.48 3.04 20.72
CA ASP A 24 5.75 3.44 19.53
C ASP A 24 6.67 3.38 18.30
N THR A 25 6.10 3.04 17.15
CA THR A 25 6.88 2.85 15.92
C THR A 25 7.62 4.13 15.50
N LEU A 26 7.05 5.30 15.78
CA LEU A 26 7.69 6.59 15.46
C LEU A 26 9.02 6.74 16.21
N SER A 27 9.06 6.39 17.50
CA SER A 27 10.28 6.42 18.30
C SER A 27 11.31 5.41 17.80
N VAL A 28 10.88 4.19 17.49
CA VAL A 28 11.75 3.13 16.92
C VAL A 28 12.36 3.55 15.59
N VAL A 29 11.56 4.11 14.68
CA VAL A 29 12.03 4.60 13.37
C VAL A 29 13.03 5.74 13.54
N LYS A 30 12.78 6.67 14.46
CA LYS A 30 13.74 7.76 14.75
C LYS A 30 15.06 7.25 15.31
N GLU A 31 15.02 6.26 16.20
CA GLU A 31 16.21 5.65 16.82
C GLU A 31 17.02 4.86 15.78
N HIS A 32 16.36 4.05 14.95
CA HIS A 32 17.01 3.25 13.91
C HIS A 32 17.46 4.09 12.71
N GLY A 33 16.89 5.28 12.52
CA GLY A 33 17.20 6.17 11.40
C GLY A 33 16.77 5.63 10.04
N VAL A 34 15.82 4.69 9.98
CA VAL A 34 15.33 4.07 8.74
C VAL A 34 13.88 3.59 8.91
N VAL A 35 13.08 3.71 7.84
CA VAL A 35 11.73 3.12 7.76
C VAL A 35 11.83 1.75 7.09
N GLN A 36 11.46 0.67 7.78
CA GLN A 36 11.38 -0.67 7.21
C GLN A 36 10.05 -0.85 6.49
N CYS A 37 10.11 -0.98 5.17
CA CYS A 37 8.96 -0.94 4.28
C CYS A 37 8.70 -2.29 3.64
N GLY A 38 7.57 -2.93 3.98
CA GLY A 38 7.10 -4.15 3.33
C GLY A 38 6.48 -3.83 1.98
N VAL A 39 7.01 -4.43 0.92
CA VAL A 39 6.59 -4.20 -0.46
C VAL A 39 6.34 -5.52 -1.20
N THR A 40 5.89 -5.47 -2.45
CA THR A 40 5.77 -6.69 -3.28
C THR A 40 7.15 -7.24 -3.68
N THR A 41 7.16 -8.47 -4.19
CA THR A 41 8.38 -9.12 -4.68
C THR A 41 8.76 -8.71 -6.11
N GLY A 42 8.21 -7.60 -6.63
CA GLY A 42 8.53 -7.09 -7.97
C GLY A 42 7.30 -6.83 -8.85
N PHE A 43 6.54 -5.80 -8.51
CA PHE A 43 5.31 -5.39 -9.19
C PHE A 43 5.53 -4.01 -9.81
N ALA A 44 5.82 -3.97 -11.12
CA ALA A 44 6.15 -2.72 -11.82
C ALA A 44 5.04 -1.68 -11.68
N GLY A 45 5.42 -0.43 -11.44
CA GLY A 45 4.51 0.68 -11.15
C GLY A 45 4.14 0.83 -9.67
N PHE A 46 4.20 -0.23 -8.87
CA PHE A 46 3.92 -0.19 -7.43
C PHE A 46 5.17 -0.37 -6.58
N SER A 47 5.85 -1.50 -6.71
CA SER A 47 7.15 -1.73 -6.08
C SER A 47 7.95 -2.76 -6.87
N ALA A 48 8.94 -2.32 -7.60
CA ALA A 48 9.85 -3.17 -8.34
C ALA A 48 11.24 -2.52 -8.45
N PRO A 49 12.32 -3.33 -8.46
CA PRO A 49 13.63 -2.81 -8.79
C PRO A 49 13.73 -2.48 -10.27
N ASP A 50 14.39 -1.37 -10.59
CA ASP A 50 14.78 -1.04 -11.96
C ASP A 50 16.04 -1.83 -12.40
N ALA A 51 16.55 -1.53 -13.59
CA ALA A 51 17.75 -2.17 -14.14
C ALA A 51 19.03 -1.94 -13.30
N LYS A 52 19.03 -0.94 -12.42
CA LYS A 52 20.14 -0.65 -11.49
C LYS A 52 19.93 -1.27 -10.12
N GLY A 53 18.81 -1.96 -9.88
CA GLY A 53 18.41 -2.50 -8.59
C GLY A 53 17.73 -1.48 -7.65
N GLU A 54 17.45 -0.25 -8.13
CA GLU A 54 16.76 0.77 -7.35
C GLU A 54 15.25 0.51 -7.34
N TRP A 55 14.68 0.41 -6.16
CA TRP A 55 13.24 0.20 -6.00
C TRP A 55 12.43 1.46 -6.33
N LYS A 56 11.40 1.30 -7.18
CA LYS A 56 10.51 2.37 -7.67
C LYS A 56 9.06 1.91 -7.67
N GLY A 57 8.13 2.87 -7.63
CA GLY A 57 6.70 2.65 -7.70
C GLY A 57 5.91 3.45 -6.67
N LEU A 58 4.58 3.45 -6.80
CA LEU A 58 3.66 4.17 -5.90
C LEU A 58 3.82 3.77 -4.42
N ASP A 59 3.97 2.47 -4.15
CA ASP A 59 4.15 1.97 -2.80
C ASP A 59 5.52 2.38 -2.23
N VAL A 60 6.56 2.38 -3.07
CA VAL A 60 7.90 2.84 -2.67
C VAL A 60 7.90 4.35 -2.41
N ASP A 61 7.18 5.14 -3.21
CA ASP A 61 7.06 6.58 -3.01
C ASP A 61 6.30 6.88 -1.71
N MET A 62 5.30 6.08 -1.33
CA MET A 62 4.66 6.19 -0.03
C MET A 62 5.65 5.97 1.12
N CYS A 63 6.51 4.96 1.01
CA CYS A 63 7.58 4.70 2.00
C CYS A 63 8.56 5.88 2.08
N ARG A 64 8.97 6.41 0.94
CA ARG A 64 9.85 7.58 0.83
C ARG A 64 9.21 8.84 1.43
N ALA A 65 7.92 9.03 1.23
CA ALA A 65 7.18 10.14 1.81
C ALA A 65 7.21 10.10 3.34
N VAL A 66 6.98 8.92 3.93
CA VAL A 66 7.07 8.72 5.38
C VAL A 66 8.50 8.96 5.88
N ALA A 67 9.52 8.44 5.19
CA ALA A 67 10.92 8.67 5.56
C ALA A 67 11.32 10.15 5.47
N ALA A 68 10.91 10.85 4.42
CA ALA A 68 11.13 12.29 4.27
C ALA A 68 10.46 13.09 5.41
N ALA A 69 9.24 12.70 5.80
CA ALA A 69 8.51 13.35 6.89
C ALA A 69 9.21 13.16 8.24
N VAL A 70 9.57 11.92 8.57
CA VAL A 70 10.06 11.53 9.91
C VAL A 70 11.55 11.77 10.09
N LEU A 71 12.34 11.42 9.06
CA LEU A 71 13.81 11.39 9.13
C LEU A 71 14.48 12.51 8.31
N GLY A 72 13.68 13.33 7.61
CA GLY A 72 14.19 14.41 6.77
C GLY A 72 14.79 13.98 5.43
N ASP A 73 14.82 12.68 5.14
CA ASP A 73 15.51 12.13 3.98
C ASP A 73 14.70 10.93 3.42
N ALA A 74 14.20 11.07 2.20
CA ALA A 74 13.41 10.07 1.49
C ALA A 74 14.20 8.78 1.15
N SER A 75 15.53 8.83 1.17
CA SER A 75 16.37 7.66 0.91
C SER A 75 16.49 6.72 2.12
N LYS A 76 16.09 7.17 3.32
CA LYS A 76 16.17 6.39 4.56
C LYS A 76 15.04 5.36 4.66
N ILE A 77 14.95 4.49 3.67
CA ILE A 77 14.04 3.35 3.64
C ILE A 77 14.84 2.05 3.50
N LYS A 78 14.35 1.01 4.16
CA LYS A 78 14.81 -0.37 3.94
C LYS A 78 13.66 -1.16 3.33
N ILE A 79 13.82 -1.60 2.10
CA ILE A 79 12.82 -2.39 1.39
C ILE A 79 12.89 -3.85 1.87
N VAL A 80 11.72 -4.38 2.23
CA VAL A 80 11.51 -5.78 2.64
C VAL A 80 10.49 -6.41 1.68
N PRO A 81 10.92 -7.15 0.65
CA PRO A 81 10.01 -7.81 -0.27
C PRO A 81 9.27 -8.96 0.41
N LEU A 82 7.94 -8.97 0.34
CA LEU A 82 7.06 -9.94 0.99
C LEU A 82 6.08 -10.54 -0.02
N ASN A 83 5.78 -11.81 0.10
CA ASN A 83 4.66 -12.41 -0.62
C ASN A 83 3.31 -12.05 0.04
N ALA A 84 2.20 -12.48 -0.56
CA ALA A 84 0.87 -12.10 -0.08
C ALA A 84 0.52 -12.71 1.30
N GLN A 85 1.05 -13.88 1.63
CA GLN A 85 0.78 -14.55 2.91
C GLN A 85 1.63 -13.99 4.05
N GLN A 86 2.87 -13.60 3.79
CA GLN A 86 3.82 -13.14 4.80
C GLN A 86 3.55 -11.72 5.31
N ARG A 87 2.92 -10.86 4.49
CA ARG A 87 2.86 -9.40 4.70
C ARG A 87 2.29 -8.96 6.06
N PHE A 88 1.21 -9.58 6.52
CA PHE A 88 0.59 -9.21 7.80
C PHE A 88 1.38 -9.75 9.00
N THR A 89 1.95 -10.94 8.90
CA THR A 89 2.83 -11.50 9.94
C THR A 89 4.08 -10.64 10.11
N ALA A 90 4.71 -10.21 9.02
CA ALA A 90 5.86 -9.31 9.05
C ALA A 90 5.52 -7.95 9.69
N LEU A 91 4.31 -7.41 9.43
CA LEU A 91 3.84 -6.19 10.06
C LEU A 91 3.61 -6.38 11.57
N GLN A 92 2.94 -7.47 11.96
CA GLN A 92 2.65 -7.76 13.37
C GLN A 92 3.91 -8.02 14.20
N SER A 93 4.89 -8.73 13.64
CA SER A 93 6.15 -9.06 14.31
C SER A 93 7.10 -7.86 14.47
N GLY A 94 6.83 -6.75 13.77
CA GLY A 94 7.74 -5.59 13.75
C GLY A 94 8.93 -5.75 12.80
N GLU A 95 8.93 -6.76 11.93
CA GLU A 95 9.91 -6.88 10.85
C GLU A 95 9.83 -5.69 9.88
N ILE A 96 8.62 -5.14 9.72
CA ILE A 96 8.37 -3.91 8.97
C ILE A 96 7.60 -2.89 9.81
N ASP A 97 7.82 -1.62 9.54
CA ASP A 97 7.13 -0.50 10.20
C ASP A 97 5.89 -0.09 9.41
N LEU A 98 5.93 -0.27 8.11
CA LEU A 98 4.92 0.13 7.14
C LEU A 98 4.76 -0.96 6.07
N LEU A 99 3.53 -1.40 5.86
CA LEU A 99 3.17 -2.29 4.75
C LEU A 99 2.59 -1.46 3.61
N ALA A 100 3.40 -1.16 2.59
CA ALA A 100 3.00 -0.50 1.36
C ALA A 100 3.17 -1.50 0.19
N ARG A 101 2.12 -2.29 -0.06
CA ARG A 101 2.21 -3.48 -0.92
C ARG A 101 0.90 -3.73 -1.66
N ASN A 102 0.40 -2.75 -2.41
CA ASN A 102 -0.87 -2.87 -3.14
C ASN A 102 -1.90 -3.76 -2.37
N THR A 103 -2.09 -3.46 -1.09
CA THR A 103 -2.90 -4.30 -0.20
C THR A 103 -4.33 -3.77 -0.15
N THR A 104 -5.28 -4.57 -0.61
CA THR A 104 -6.71 -4.25 -0.55
C THR A 104 -7.17 -4.08 0.88
N VAL A 105 -7.82 -2.97 1.17
CA VAL A 105 -8.50 -2.73 2.44
C VAL A 105 -9.81 -3.53 2.45
N THR A 106 -9.92 -4.45 3.39
CA THR A 106 -11.15 -5.21 3.66
C THR A 106 -11.46 -5.15 5.15
N GLN A 107 -12.73 -5.30 5.51
CA GLN A 107 -13.14 -5.29 6.91
C GLN A 107 -12.35 -6.31 7.74
N SER A 108 -12.15 -7.53 7.24
CA SER A 108 -11.40 -8.57 7.97
C SER A 108 -9.92 -8.22 8.16
N ARG A 109 -9.27 -7.62 7.16
CA ARG A 109 -7.87 -7.19 7.26
C ARG A 109 -7.69 -6.04 8.25
N ASP A 110 -8.66 -5.15 8.30
CA ASP A 110 -8.64 -3.96 9.14
C ASP A 110 -9.03 -4.24 10.60
N THR A 111 -9.72 -5.35 10.88
CA THR A 111 -10.26 -5.62 12.21
C THR A 111 -9.76 -6.91 12.86
N ALA A 112 -9.29 -7.88 12.07
CA ALA A 112 -8.97 -9.22 12.59
C ALA A 112 -7.48 -9.59 12.51
N LEU A 113 -6.66 -8.80 11.81
CA LEU A 113 -5.24 -9.12 11.58
C LEU A 113 -4.28 -8.24 12.38
N GLY A 114 -4.74 -7.51 13.40
CA GLY A 114 -3.89 -6.62 14.20
C GLY A 114 -3.21 -5.52 13.37
N ALA A 115 -3.85 -5.16 12.27
CA ALA A 115 -3.40 -4.13 11.33
C ALA A 115 -4.54 -3.14 11.10
N VAL A 116 -4.20 -1.91 10.71
CA VAL A 116 -5.15 -0.88 10.34
C VAL A 116 -4.64 -0.15 9.10
N HIS A 117 -5.52 0.14 8.15
CA HIS A 117 -5.15 0.91 6.97
C HIS A 117 -4.98 2.40 7.30
N ALA A 118 -3.99 3.04 6.73
CA ALA A 118 -3.75 4.47 6.95
C ALA A 118 -4.47 5.35 5.93
N ALA A 119 -4.61 4.89 4.70
CA ALA A 119 -5.27 5.61 3.61
C ALA A 119 -5.65 4.63 2.49
N ILE A 120 -6.45 5.10 1.53
CA ILE A 120 -6.60 4.46 0.22
C ILE A 120 -5.75 5.27 -0.76
N ASN A 121 -4.64 4.69 -1.22
CA ASN A 121 -3.72 5.35 -2.13
C ASN A 121 -3.88 4.95 -3.60
N PHE A 122 -4.71 3.93 -3.88
CA PHE A 122 -5.06 3.53 -5.23
C PHE A 122 -6.40 2.79 -5.25
N TYR A 123 -7.33 3.22 -6.09
CA TYR A 123 -8.61 2.56 -6.32
C TYR A 123 -8.49 1.66 -7.54
N ASP A 124 -8.65 0.36 -7.33
CA ASP A 124 -8.53 -0.68 -8.35
C ASP A 124 -9.76 -1.61 -8.35
N GLY A 125 -9.71 -2.62 -9.16
CA GLY A 125 -10.67 -3.71 -9.24
C GLY A 125 -10.03 -4.93 -9.87
N GLN A 126 -10.53 -6.12 -9.55
CA GLN A 126 -10.04 -7.37 -10.12
C GLN A 126 -10.57 -7.58 -11.54
N GLY A 127 -9.66 -7.97 -12.44
CA GLY A 127 -9.96 -8.29 -13.83
C GLY A 127 -9.36 -9.63 -14.26
N PHE A 128 -9.37 -9.84 -15.57
CA PHE A 128 -8.88 -11.06 -16.21
C PHE A 128 -7.98 -10.74 -17.39
N MET A 129 -6.93 -11.51 -17.56
CA MET A 129 -6.08 -11.49 -18.75
C MET A 129 -6.04 -12.88 -19.38
N VAL A 130 -6.19 -12.93 -20.70
CA VAL A 130 -6.20 -14.14 -21.49
C VAL A 130 -5.32 -14.02 -22.73
N PRO A 131 -4.74 -15.11 -23.26
CA PRO A 131 -4.15 -15.12 -24.58
C PRO A 131 -5.21 -14.83 -25.66
N LYS A 132 -4.91 -13.94 -26.61
CA LYS A 132 -5.83 -13.64 -27.74
C LYS A 132 -6.18 -14.85 -28.57
N SER A 133 -5.29 -15.83 -28.63
CA SER A 133 -5.48 -17.10 -29.37
C SER A 133 -6.66 -17.92 -28.87
N LEU A 134 -7.13 -17.69 -27.64
CA LEU A 134 -8.32 -18.38 -27.11
C LEU A 134 -9.65 -17.79 -27.61
N GLY A 135 -9.64 -16.60 -28.22
CA GLY A 135 -10.84 -15.95 -28.73
C GLY A 135 -11.85 -15.52 -27.67
N ILE A 136 -11.46 -15.54 -26.37
CA ILE A 136 -12.29 -15.12 -25.24
C ILE A 136 -12.38 -13.60 -25.22
N THR A 137 -13.58 -13.05 -25.17
CA THR A 137 -13.83 -11.60 -25.15
C THR A 137 -14.59 -11.12 -23.93
N SER A 138 -15.15 -12.03 -23.13
CA SER A 138 -15.87 -11.73 -21.89
C SER A 138 -15.50 -12.71 -20.78
N ALA A 139 -15.49 -12.25 -19.55
CA ALA A 139 -15.29 -13.10 -18.38
C ALA A 139 -16.40 -14.18 -18.25
N ARG A 140 -17.56 -13.98 -18.85
CA ARG A 140 -18.64 -14.97 -18.87
C ARG A 140 -18.33 -16.20 -19.74
N ASP A 141 -17.36 -16.08 -20.63
CA ASP A 141 -16.93 -17.17 -21.52
C ASP A 141 -15.84 -18.05 -20.86
N LEU A 142 -15.51 -17.82 -19.58
CA LEU A 142 -14.46 -18.54 -18.84
C LEU A 142 -14.90 -19.91 -18.31
N ASN A 143 -16.04 -20.42 -18.76
CA ASN A 143 -16.53 -21.72 -18.27
C ASN A 143 -15.60 -22.87 -18.67
N GLY A 144 -15.15 -23.64 -17.68
CA GLY A 144 -14.19 -24.74 -17.85
C GLY A 144 -12.72 -24.33 -17.89
N ALA A 145 -12.42 -23.03 -17.92
CA ALA A 145 -11.05 -22.51 -18.01
C ALA A 145 -10.21 -22.82 -16.75
N THR A 146 -8.91 -22.96 -16.95
CA THR A 146 -7.92 -22.97 -15.88
C THR A 146 -7.52 -21.54 -15.55
N VAL A 147 -7.63 -21.15 -14.25
CA VAL A 147 -7.41 -19.77 -13.80
C VAL A 147 -6.25 -19.70 -12.81
N CYS A 148 -5.16 -19.06 -13.22
CA CYS A 148 -4.02 -18.77 -12.37
C CYS A 148 -4.31 -17.59 -11.45
N MET A 149 -3.99 -17.74 -10.15
CA MET A 149 -4.12 -16.69 -9.13
C MET A 149 -3.13 -16.89 -7.98
N GLN A 150 -2.82 -15.82 -7.28
CA GLN A 150 -1.94 -15.88 -6.11
C GLN A 150 -2.74 -16.15 -4.83
N THR A 151 -2.32 -17.13 -4.01
CA THR A 151 -2.95 -17.39 -2.71
C THR A 151 -2.70 -16.26 -1.71
N GLY A 152 -3.60 -16.14 -0.73
CA GLY A 152 -3.52 -15.10 0.31
C GLY A 152 -3.92 -13.70 -0.18
N THR A 153 -4.55 -13.62 -1.35
CA THR A 153 -5.09 -12.39 -1.94
C THR A 153 -6.61 -12.32 -1.83
N SER A 154 -7.18 -11.12 -1.92
CA SER A 154 -8.63 -10.93 -2.09
C SER A 154 -9.14 -11.54 -3.40
N ASN A 155 -8.28 -11.58 -4.41
CA ASN A 155 -8.62 -12.07 -5.75
C ASN A 155 -9.05 -13.54 -5.76
N GLU A 156 -8.50 -14.38 -4.88
CA GLU A 156 -8.88 -15.78 -4.75
C GLU A 156 -10.35 -15.92 -4.33
N GLN A 157 -10.76 -15.18 -3.29
CA GLN A 157 -12.12 -15.17 -2.78
C GLN A 157 -13.09 -14.53 -3.78
N ASN A 158 -12.74 -13.37 -4.34
CA ASN A 158 -13.58 -12.66 -5.30
C ASN A 158 -13.86 -13.52 -6.54
N MET A 159 -12.84 -14.24 -7.05
CA MET A 159 -13.03 -15.16 -8.19
C MET A 159 -14.03 -16.25 -7.86
N ALA A 160 -13.93 -16.87 -6.68
CA ALA A 160 -14.84 -17.93 -6.26
C ALA A 160 -16.28 -17.42 -6.11
N ASP A 161 -16.45 -16.24 -5.51
CA ASP A 161 -17.77 -15.63 -5.29
C ASP A 161 -18.40 -15.19 -6.62
N TRP A 162 -17.61 -14.55 -7.50
CA TRP A 162 -18.09 -14.13 -8.81
C TRP A 162 -18.48 -15.32 -9.70
N ALA A 163 -17.65 -16.36 -9.73
CA ALA A 163 -17.92 -17.57 -10.51
C ALA A 163 -19.22 -18.24 -10.07
N ARG A 164 -19.44 -18.34 -8.75
CA ARG A 164 -20.68 -18.89 -8.16
C ARG A 164 -21.90 -18.04 -8.56
N ALA A 165 -21.80 -16.72 -8.45
CA ALA A 165 -22.89 -15.81 -8.78
C ALA A 165 -23.27 -15.82 -10.26
N HIS A 166 -22.33 -16.16 -11.15
CA HIS A 166 -22.54 -16.17 -12.61
C HIS A 166 -22.65 -17.58 -13.20
N ASN A 167 -22.66 -18.64 -12.36
CA ASN A 167 -22.67 -20.05 -12.77
C ASN A 167 -21.50 -20.43 -13.71
N VAL A 168 -20.33 -19.82 -13.52
CA VAL A 168 -19.10 -20.11 -14.24
C VAL A 168 -18.34 -21.21 -13.50
N GLN A 169 -18.07 -22.33 -14.14
CA GLN A 169 -17.19 -23.38 -13.63
C GLN A 169 -15.76 -23.08 -14.07
N TYR A 170 -14.79 -23.13 -13.16
CA TYR A 170 -13.39 -22.93 -13.49
C TYR A 170 -12.49 -23.90 -12.71
N LYS A 171 -11.27 -24.07 -13.14
CA LYS A 171 -10.26 -24.90 -12.46
C LYS A 171 -9.19 -23.96 -11.85
N PRO A 172 -9.16 -23.79 -10.52
CA PRO A 172 -8.19 -22.89 -9.89
C PRO A 172 -6.77 -23.48 -9.94
N VAL A 173 -5.80 -22.64 -10.31
CA VAL A 173 -4.36 -22.90 -10.17
C VAL A 173 -3.79 -21.83 -9.24
N VAL A 174 -3.73 -22.19 -7.96
CA VAL A 174 -3.36 -21.28 -6.88
C VAL A 174 -1.92 -21.50 -6.50
N ILE A 175 -1.10 -20.46 -6.58
CA ILE A 175 0.36 -20.51 -6.36
C ILE A 175 0.75 -19.40 -5.39
N GLU A 176 1.66 -19.69 -4.46
CA GLU A 176 2.08 -18.75 -3.42
C GLU A 176 2.98 -17.63 -3.97
N GLN A 177 4.00 -18.01 -4.77
CA GLN A 177 4.99 -17.07 -5.26
C GLN A 177 4.50 -16.36 -6.52
N PHE A 178 4.43 -15.02 -6.46
CA PHE A 178 3.91 -14.20 -7.55
C PHE A 178 4.59 -14.48 -8.91
N ASN A 179 5.92 -14.55 -8.93
CA ASN A 179 6.64 -14.82 -10.18
C ASN A 179 6.34 -16.21 -10.74
N GLU A 180 6.06 -17.21 -9.89
CA GLU A 180 5.68 -18.55 -10.32
C GLU A 180 4.26 -18.57 -10.93
N VAL A 181 3.32 -17.79 -10.37
CA VAL A 181 1.98 -17.62 -10.98
C VAL A 181 2.11 -17.06 -12.40
N VAL A 182 2.91 -15.99 -12.54
CA VAL A 182 3.15 -15.36 -13.85
C VAL A 182 3.80 -16.33 -14.83
N ASN A 183 4.83 -17.07 -14.38
CA ASN A 183 5.51 -18.06 -15.21
C ASN A 183 4.58 -19.20 -15.62
N ALA A 184 3.70 -19.66 -14.73
CA ALA A 184 2.73 -20.69 -15.02
C ALA A 184 1.75 -20.24 -16.14
N PHE A 185 1.26 -19.01 -16.04
CA PHE A 185 0.41 -18.41 -17.07
C PHE A 185 1.15 -18.21 -18.40
N ALA A 186 2.37 -17.63 -18.36
CA ALA A 186 3.18 -17.41 -19.56
C ALA A 186 3.54 -18.71 -20.27
N ALA A 187 3.70 -19.83 -19.54
CA ALA A 187 3.96 -21.16 -20.07
C ALA A 187 2.69 -21.89 -20.55
N GLY A 188 1.51 -21.24 -20.51
CA GLY A 188 0.24 -21.84 -20.94
C GLY A 188 -0.32 -22.92 -20.01
N ARG A 189 0.10 -22.95 -18.73
CA ARG A 189 -0.47 -23.87 -17.73
C ARG A 189 -1.87 -23.41 -17.27
N CYS A 190 -2.20 -22.15 -17.50
CA CYS A 190 -3.52 -21.57 -17.24
C CYS A 190 -4.00 -20.82 -18.47
N ASP A 191 -5.29 -20.91 -18.72
CA ASP A 191 -5.98 -20.17 -19.78
C ASP A 191 -6.16 -18.69 -19.41
N VAL A 192 -6.27 -18.42 -18.12
CA VAL A 192 -6.61 -17.10 -17.55
C VAL A 192 -5.67 -16.76 -16.41
N PHE A 193 -5.27 -15.49 -16.36
CA PHE A 193 -4.65 -14.89 -15.16
C PHE A 193 -5.62 -13.88 -14.55
N THR A 194 -5.89 -13.96 -13.24
CA THR A 194 -6.74 -12.99 -12.55
C THR A 194 -5.98 -12.35 -11.38
N THR A 195 -6.03 -11.03 -11.31
CA THR A 195 -5.56 -10.16 -10.24
C THR A 195 -6.13 -8.76 -10.46
N ASP A 196 -5.70 -7.78 -9.68
CA ASP A 196 -6.06 -6.38 -9.87
C ASP A 196 -5.76 -5.91 -11.29
N ALA A 197 -6.59 -5.06 -11.88
CA ALA A 197 -6.45 -4.60 -13.26
C ALA A 197 -5.13 -3.87 -13.52
N SER A 198 -4.69 -3.05 -12.56
CA SER A 198 -3.36 -2.43 -12.60
C SER A 198 -2.24 -3.48 -12.64
N GLY A 199 -2.45 -4.59 -11.93
CA GLY A 199 -1.57 -5.73 -11.91
C GLY A 199 -1.49 -6.44 -13.24
N LEU A 200 -2.63 -6.67 -13.86
CA LEU A 200 -2.68 -7.26 -15.21
C LEU A 200 -1.94 -6.39 -16.22
N ALA A 201 -2.12 -5.06 -16.15
CA ALA A 201 -1.38 -4.12 -16.98
C ALA A 201 0.13 -4.20 -16.74
N SER A 202 0.56 -4.22 -15.46
CA SER A 202 1.95 -4.37 -15.06
C SER A 202 2.58 -5.66 -15.60
N ILE A 203 1.92 -6.81 -15.36
CA ILE A 203 2.40 -8.12 -15.80
C ILE A 203 2.52 -8.16 -17.32
N ARG A 204 1.50 -7.70 -18.04
CA ARG A 204 1.48 -7.69 -19.51
C ARG A 204 2.68 -6.98 -20.08
N ILE A 205 3.05 -5.81 -19.52
CA ILE A 205 4.15 -4.97 -20.05
C ILE A 205 5.52 -5.44 -19.55
N SER A 206 5.65 -5.86 -18.27
CA SER A 206 6.95 -6.06 -17.64
C SER A 206 7.40 -7.52 -17.56
N LYS A 207 6.48 -8.48 -17.72
CA LYS A 207 6.77 -9.90 -17.49
C LYS A 207 6.53 -10.80 -18.70
N LEU A 208 5.65 -10.40 -19.63
CA LEU A 208 5.34 -11.21 -20.81
C LEU A 208 6.21 -10.79 -22.00
N THR A 209 6.79 -11.77 -22.69
CA THR A 209 7.71 -11.53 -23.83
C THR A 209 7.00 -10.94 -25.04
N LYS A 210 5.70 -11.22 -25.20
CA LYS A 210 4.85 -10.73 -26.30
C LYS A 210 3.57 -10.12 -25.74
N PRO A 211 3.62 -8.90 -25.17
CA PRO A 211 2.45 -8.25 -24.55
C PRO A 211 1.23 -8.15 -25.48
N ALA A 212 1.48 -8.01 -26.79
CA ALA A 212 0.43 -7.88 -27.80
C ALA A 212 -0.41 -9.16 -28.00
N ASP A 213 0.09 -10.31 -27.58
CA ASP A 213 -0.62 -11.61 -27.70
C ASP A 213 -1.65 -11.82 -26.59
N TYR A 214 -1.72 -10.90 -25.63
CA TYR A 214 -2.64 -10.98 -24.49
C TYR A 214 -3.63 -9.82 -24.48
N VAL A 215 -4.83 -10.08 -23.99
CA VAL A 215 -5.88 -9.08 -23.78
C VAL A 215 -6.35 -9.11 -22.33
N ILE A 216 -6.55 -7.93 -21.76
CA ILE A 216 -7.25 -7.76 -20.48
C ILE A 216 -8.72 -7.60 -20.84
N LEU A 217 -9.58 -8.46 -20.26
CA LEU A 217 -11.02 -8.42 -20.48
C LEU A 217 -11.64 -7.16 -19.86
N PRO A 218 -12.76 -6.66 -20.38
CA PRO A 218 -13.35 -5.41 -19.94
C PRO A 218 -14.03 -5.49 -18.56
N GLU A 219 -14.35 -6.70 -18.08
CA GLU A 219 -15.07 -6.86 -16.83
C GLU A 219 -14.16 -6.65 -15.62
N ILE A 220 -14.65 -5.86 -14.67
CA ILE A 220 -14.12 -5.71 -13.33
C ILE A 220 -15.09 -6.35 -12.35
N ILE A 221 -14.62 -7.33 -11.57
CA ILE A 221 -15.48 -8.19 -10.74
C ILE A 221 -15.48 -7.85 -9.26
N SER A 222 -14.64 -6.90 -8.82
CA SER A 222 -14.56 -6.48 -7.42
C SER A 222 -14.18 -5.00 -7.27
N LYS A 223 -14.25 -4.52 -6.04
CA LYS A 223 -13.63 -3.27 -5.62
C LYS A 223 -12.35 -3.60 -4.85
N GLU A 224 -11.23 -3.06 -5.30
CA GLU A 224 -9.93 -3.23 -4.66
C GLU A 224 -9.39 -1.85 -4.24
N PRO A 225 -9.87 -1.28 -3.11
CA PRO A 225 -9.26 -0.09 -2.54
C PRO A 225 -7.92 -0.48 -1.90
N LEU A 226 -6.81 -0.10 -2.55
CA LEU A 226 -5.47 -0.43 -2.09
C LEU A 226 -4.93 0.66 -1.17
N GLY A 227 -4.17 0.26 -0.14
CA GLY A 227 -3.59 1.24 0.76
C GLY A 227 -2.47 0.69 1.65
N PRO A 228 -1.72 1.61 2.29
CA PRO A 228 -0.73 1.26 3.29
C PRO A 228 -1.39 0.84 4.60
N PHE A 229 -0.78 -0.16 5.27
CA PHE A 229 -1.21 -0.64 6.59
C PHE A 229 -0.08 -0.44 7.61
N VAL A 230 -0.49 -0.19 8.85
CA VAL A 230 0.37 -0.14 10.03
C VAL A 230 -0.17 -1.07 11.11
N ARG A 231 0.59 -1.32 12.18
CA ARG A 231 0.11 -2.09 13.34
C ARG A 231 -1.06 -1.38 14.00
N GLN A 232 -2.06 -2.13 14.38
CA GLN A 232 -3.20 -1.62 15.15
C GLN A 232 -2.74 -1.21 16.57
N GLY A 233 -3.32 -0.13 17.09
CA GLY A 233 -3.02 0.38 18.44
C GLY A 233 -1.81 1.32 18.50
N ASP A 234 -1.17 1.63 17.37
CA ASP A 234 -0.13 2.66 17.24
C ASP A 234 -0.69 3.88 16.51
N ASP A 235 -1.51 4.65 17.21
CA ASP A 235 -2.22 5.79 16.63
C ASP A 235 -1.26 6.92 16.20
N ALA A 236 -0.12 7.07 16.88
CA ALA A 236 0.88 8.06 16.52
C ALA A 236 1.48 7.73 15.14
N TRP A 237 1.89 6.49 14.92
CA TRP A 237 2.42 6.04 13.64
C TRP A 237 1.36 6.02 12.53
N LEU A 238 0.15 5.56 12.85
CA LEU A 238 -0.99 5.63 11.93
C LEU A 238 -1.22 7.05 11.42
N ASN A 239 -1.19 8.05 12.32
CA ASN A 239 -1.36 9.44 11.96
C ASN A 239 -0.21 9.95 11.08
N VAL A 240 1.04 9.59 11.37
CA VAL A 240 2.19 9.96 10.52
C VAL A 240 2.02 9.43 9.09
N VAL A 241 1.70 8.15 8.93
CA VAL A 241 1.51 7.53 7.61
C VAL A 241 0.31 8.13 6.88
N LYS A 242 -0.83 8.26 7.56
CA LYS A 242 -2.05 8.86 7.01
C LYS A 242 -1.81 10.28 6.52
N TRP A 243 -1.24 11.13 7.35
CA TRP A 243 -1.02 12.53 7.01
C TRP A 243 0.09 12.70 5.97
N SER A 244 1.06 11.78 5.87
CA SER A 244 2.02 11.78 4.76
C SER A 244 1.32 11.61 3.41
N PHE A 245 0.32 10.74 3.31
CA PHE A 245 -0.50 10.61 2.11
C PHE A 245 -1.34 11.87 1.85
N HIS A 246 -1.98 12.42 2.89
CA HIS A 246 -2.77 13.66 2.73
C HIS A 246 -1.92 14.88 2.41
N ALA A 247 -0.65 14.92 2.81
CA ALA A 247 0.28 15.96 2.37
C ALA A 247 0.57 15.84 0.86
N MET A 248 0.77 14.64 0.33
CA MET A 248 0.98 14.42 -1.10
C MET A 248 -0.26 14.81 -1.92
N THR A 249 -1.44 14.37 -1.50
CA THR A 249 -2.70 14.65 -2.21
C THR A 249 -3.13 16.11 -2.07
N GLY A 250 -2.94 16.72 -0.88
CA GLY A 250 -3.19 18.14 -0.66
C GLY A 250 -2.25 19.04 -1.46
N ALA A 251 -0.99 18.65 -1.61
CA ALA A 251 -0.04 19.35 -2.46
C ALA A 251 -0.50 19.34 -3.94
N GLU A 252 -0.99 18.20 -4.43
CA GLU A 252 -1.56 18.12 -5.78
C GLU A 252 -2.77 19.06 -5.92
N GLU A 253 -3.69 19.04 -4.96
CA GLU A 253 -4.89 19.89 -4.98
C GLU A 253 -4.57 21.37 -5.00
N LEU A 254 -3.53 21.79 -4.28
CA LEU A 254 -3.05 23.17 -4.16
C LEU A 254 -2.05 23.56 -5.28
N GLY A 255 -1.75 22.67 -6.21
CA GLY A 255 -0.80 22.90 -7.29
C GLY A 255 0.66 23.04 -6.82
N VAL A 256 0.99 22.49 -5.65
CA VAL A 256 2.37 22.45 -5.14
C VAL A 256 3.04 21.20 -5.66
N THR A 257 4.18 21.35 -6.32
CA THR A 257 4.96 20.29 -6.96
C THR A 257 6.39 20.26 -6.43
N SER A 258 7.12 19.18 -6.70
CA SER A 258 8.55 19.08 -6.38
C SER A 258 9.38 20.21 -7.04
N ALA A 259 8.94 20.69 -8.19
CA ALA A 259 9.62 21.76 -8.93
C ALA A 259 9.37 23.16 -8.37
N ASN A 260 8.16 23.42 -7.80
CA ASN A 260 7.80 24.78 -7.37
C ASN A 260 7.75 24.95 -5.83
N VAL A 261 7.89 23.89 -5.04
CA VAL A 261 7.70 23.91 -3.58
C VAL A 261 8.55 24.95 -2.86
N ASP A 262 9.77 25.21 -3.32
CA ASP A 262 10.66 26.23 -2.74
C ASP A 262 10.08 27.65 -2.92
N ALA A 263 9.54 27.94 -4.10
CA ALA A 263 8.88 29.22 -4.36
C ALA A 263 7.57 29.35 -3.56
N GLN A 264 6.86 28.25 -3.37
CA GLN A 264 5.60 28.19 -2.63
C GLN A 264 5.74 28.44 -1.13
N LEU A 265 6.94 28.36 -0.55
CA LEU A 265 7.23 28.83 0.83
C LEU A 265 6.88 30.31 1.03
N LYS A 266 6.84 31.11 -0.05
CA LYS A 266 6.47 32.53 -0.04
C LYS A 266 5.03 32.78 -0.49
N SER A 267 4.22 31.73 -0.64
CA SER A 267 2.83 31.84 -1.08
C SER A 267 2.01 32.66 -0.10
N ALA A 268 1.10 33.49 -0.62
CA ALA A 268 0.11 34.19 0.19
C ALA A 268 -1.10 33.31 0.57
N ASP A 269 -1.25 32.13 -0.05
CA ASP A 269 -2.35 31.20 0.24
C ASP A 269 -2.15 30.55 1.63
N PRO A 270 -3.09 30.77 2.58
CA PRO A 270 -2.96 30.20 3.93
C PRO A 270 -2.97 28.67 3.96
N ASN A 271 -3.55 27.98 2.97
CA ASN A 271 -3.56 26.53 2.90
C ASN A 271 -2.17 26.01 2.49
N VAL A 272 -1.53 26.69 1.53
CA VAL A 272 -0.14 26.38 1.13
C VAL A 272 0.82 26.66 2.29
N GLN A 273 0.66 27.77 2.99
CA GLN A 273 1.48 28.10 4.16
C GLN A 273 1.39 27.03 5.25
N ARG A 274 0.17 26.56 5.57
CA ARG A 274 -0.02 25.47 6.54
C ARG A 274 0.55 24.15 6.06
N LEU A 275 0.29 23.77 4.81
CA LEU A 275 0.85 22.56 4.22
C LEU A 275 2.38 22.51 4.33
N LEU A 276 3.03 23.62 3.99
CA LEU A 276 4.49 23.68 3.94
C LEU A 276 5.15 24.02 5.30
N GLY A 277 4.35 24.13 6.37
CA GLY A 277 4.85 24.40 7.71
C GLY A 277 5.39 25.82 7.91
N VAL A 278 4.96 26.77 7.08
CA VAL A 278 5.29 28.20 7.25
C VAL A 278 4.48 28.79 8.40
N THR A 279 3.25 28.32 8.59
CA THR A 279 2.34 28.70 9.68
C THR A 279 1.66 27.47 10.26
N GLY A 280 1.27 27.55 11.53
CA GLY A 280 0.56 26.47 12.22
C GLY A 280 1.49 25.57 13.05
N SER A 281 0.96 24.43 13.51
CA SER A 281 1.66 23.47 14.37
C SER A 281 1.36 22.02 13.98
N ALA A 282 1.10 21.76 12.70
CA ALA A 282 0.71 20.45 12.20
C ALA A 282 1.82 19.40 12.39
N GLY A 283 3.09 19.78 12.21
CA GLY A 283 4.23 18.91 12.45
C GLY A 283 4.33 18.51 13.92
N LYS A 284 4.28 19.49 14.83
CA LYS A 284 4.32 19.23 16.27
C LYS A 284 3.21 18.28 16.73
N ASN A 285 1.99 18.41 16.18
CA ASN A 285 0.87 17.53 16.51
C ASN A 285 1.10 16.07 16.09
N LEU A 286 1.97 15.85 15.09
CA LEU A 286 2.41 14.53 14.64
C LEU A 286 3.70 14.05 15.32
N GLY A 287 4.28 14.83 16.23
CA GLY A 287 5.60 14.57 16.80
C GLY A 287 6.75 14.78 15.79
N LEU A 288 6.52 15.56 14.74
CA LEU A 288 7.48 15.89 13.68
C LEU A 288 7.84 17.38 13.73
N ASP A 289 8.81 17.79 12.92
CA ASP A 289 9.03 19.22 12.70
C ASP A 289 8.06 19.79 11.66
N GLU A 290 7.90 21.12 11.65
CA GLU A 290 6.87 21.78 10.86
C GLU A 290 7.09 21.64 9.33
N GLN A 291 8.31 21.38 8.88
CA GLN A 291 8.62 21.22 7.45
C GLN A 291 8.43 19.78 6.93
N TRP A 292 7.79 18.91 7.70
CA TRP A 292 7.61 17.52 7.33
C TRP A 292 6.96 17.34 5.95
N ALA A 293 5.88 18.06 5.66
CA ALA A 293 5.17 17.98 4.38
C ALA A 293 5.94 18.67 3.23
N TYR A 294 6.64 19.79 3.53
CA TYR A 294 7.57 20.40 2.57
C TYR A 294 8.60 19.37 2.09
N ARG A 295 9.22 18.61 3.04
CA ARG A 295 10.21 17.59 2.69
C ARG A 295 9.63 16.46 1.84
N ILE A 296 8.41 16.03 2.12
CA ILE A 296 7.70 15.05 1.27
C ILE A 296 7.63 15.58 -0.16
N VAL A 297 7.05 16.77 -0.35
CA VAL A 297 6.84 17.32 -1.70
C VAL A 297 8.17 17.60 -2.39
N LYS A 298 9.16 18.13 -1.67
CA LYS A 298 10.48 18.43 -2.23
C LYS A 298 11.21 17.20 -2.75
N GLN A 299 11.17 16.09 -2.01
CA GLN A 299 12.00 14.91 -2.28
C GLN A 299 11.25 13.82 -3.06
N VAL A 300 9.92 13.72 -2.88
CA VAL A 300 9.10 12.69 -3.51
C VAL A 300 8.14 13.27 -4.53
N GLY A 301 7.68 14.51 -4.33
CA GLY A 301 6.64 15.15 -5.14
C GLY A 301 5.25 14.97 -4.54
N ASN A 302 4.26 15.56 -5.20
CA ASN A 302 2.86 15.35 -4.86
C ASN A 302 2.32 14.01 -5.40
N TYR A 303 1.07 13.66 -5.06
CA TYR A 303 0.48 12.38 -5.48
C TYR A 303 0.35 12.27 -7.01
N GLY A 304 -0.01 13.36 -7.70
CA GLY A 304 -0.10 13.38 -9.16
C GLY A 304 1.24 13.11 -9.82
N GLU A 305 2.34 13.71 -9.33
CA GLU A 305 3.69 13.45 -9.83
C GLU A 305 4.10 11.98 -9.61
N SER A 306 3.78 11.43 -8.43
CA SER A 306 4.05 10.02 -8.13
C SER A 306 3.22 9.08 -9.02
N PHE A 307 1.93 9.37 -9.20
CA PHE A 307 1.06 8.59 -10.08
C PHE A 307 1.58 8.57 -11.52
N GLU A 308 1.84 9.76 -12.11
CA GLU A 308 2.25 9.90 -13.51
C GLU A 308 3.55 9.17 -13.84
N ARG A 309 4.58 9.31 -12.99
CA ARG A 309 5.87 8.64 -13.25
C ARG A 309 5.85 7.13 -13.04
N ASN A 310 4.96 6.61 -12.16
CA ASN A 310 4.96 5.20 -11.80
C ASN A 310 3.95 4.37 -12.57
N VAL A 311 2.73 4.86 -12.72
CA VAL A 311 1.62 4.10 -13.33
C VAL A 311 0.86 4.87 -14.40
N GLY A 312 0.92 6.22 -14.39
CA GLY A 312 0.17 7.10 -15.27
C GLY A 312 0.67 7.13 -16.71
N MET A 313 0.20 8.14 -17.44
CA MET A 313 0.51 8.30 -18.87
C MET A 313 2.00 8.54 -19.14
N GLY A 314 2.75 9.04 -18.16
CA GLY A 314 4.21 9.19 -18.20
C GLY A 314 5.00 7.90 -17.97
N SER A 315 4.31 6.79 -17.66
CA SER A 315 4.90 5.48 -17.40
C SER A 315 4.62 4.51 -18.54
N PRO A 316 5.35 3.38 -18.61
CA PRO A 316 5.03 2.30 -19.57
C PRO A 316 3.65 1.67 -19.37
N LEU A 317 3.05 1.80 -18.19
CA LEU A 317 1.74 1.21 -17.87
C LEU A 317 0.58 1.99 -18.47
N GLN A 318 0.73 3.31 -18.65
CA GLN A 318 -0.25 4.23 -19.24
C GLN A 318 -1.67 4.10 -18.64
N ILE A 319 -1.73 3.94 -17.30
CA ILE A 319 -3.01 3.83 -16.60
C ILE A 319 -3.62 5.23 -16.47
N GLN A 320 -4.88 5.36 -16.91
CA GLN A 320 -5.66 6.59 -16.73
C GLN A 320 -5.95 6.82 -15.26
N ARG A 321 -6.00 8.09 -14.82
CA ARG A 321 -6.33 8.46 -13.43
C ARG A 321 -7.66 7.85 -12.98
N GLY A 322 -8.73 8.01 -13.74
CA GLY A 322 -10.05 7.50 -13.42
C GLY A 322 -10.45 7.79 -11.95
N LEU A 323 -10.80 6.76 -11.19
CA LEU A 323 -11.13 6.91 -9.76
C LEU A 323 -9.95 7.44 -8.91
N ASN A 324 -8.73 7.36 -9.41
CA ASN A 324 -7.53 7.88 -8.75
C ASN A 324 -7.27 9.37 -9.01
N ALA A 325 -8.16 10.06 -9.73
CA ALA A 325 -8.13 11.51 -9.85
C ALA A 325 -8.60 12.17 -8.54
N LEU A 326 -8.25 13.44 -8.37
CA LEU A 326 -8.79 14.23 -7.24
C LEU A 326 -10.33 14.34 -7.34
N TRP A 327 -10.96 14.51 -6.22
CA TRP A 327 -12.43 14.66 -6.12
C TRP A 327 -12.98 15.78 -7.03
N LYS A 328 -12.26 16.88 -7.14
CA LYS A 328 -12.64 18.02 -8.02
C LYS A 328 -12.55 17.69 -9.50
N ASP A 329 -11.80 16.65 -9.86
CA ASP A 329 -11.60 16.17 -11.22
C ASP A 329 -12.38 14.87 -11.49
N GLY A 330 -13.37 14.56 -10.64
CA GLY A 330 -14.28 13.42 -10.79
C GLY A 330 -13.78 12.09 -10.22
N GLY A 331 -12.65 12.08 -9.50
CA GLY A 331 -12.09 10.90 -8.82
C GLY A 331 -12.55 10.76 -7.36
N LEU A 332 -11.91 9.84 -6.66
CA LEU A 332 -12.18 9.53 -5.24
C LEU A 332 -11.05 9.98 -4.31
N ILE A 333 -9.94 10.51 -4.83
CA ILE A 333 -8.87 11.04 -3.99
C ILE A 333 -9.33 12.37 -3.38
N TYR A 334 -9.55 12.34 -2.06
CA TYR A 334 -10.05 13.46 -1.29
C TYR A 334 -9.05 13.86 -0.21
N PRO A 335 -8.24 14.91 -0.44
CA PRO A 335 -7.29 15.38 0.57
C PRO A 335 -8.01 15.91 1.81
N LEU A 336 -7.52 15.53 2.99
CA LEU A 336 -8.03 16.09 4.23
C LEU A 336 -7.31 17.41 4.53
N PRO A 337 -8.03 18.43 5.05
CA PRO A 337 -7.44 19.74 5.29
C PRO A 337 -6.44 19.71 6.46
N ILE A 338 -5.23 20.25 6.23
CA ILE A 338 -4.22 20.47 7.26
C ILE A 338 -4.51 21.81 7.96
N ARG A 339 -5.00 21.73 9.19
CA ARG A 339 -5.38 22.92 9.99
C ARG A 339 -4.91 22.80 11.42
#